data_91ede4ab2939cec56307358153ac9f7b
#
_entry.id   91ede4ab2939cec56307358153ac9f7b
#
_cell.length_a   1.000
_cell.length_b   1.000
_cell.length_c   1.000
_cell.angle_alpha   90.00
_cell.angle_beta   90.00
_cell.angle_gamma   90.00
#
_symmetry.space_group_name_H-M   'P 1'
#
loop_
_entity.id
_entity.type
_entity.pdbx_description
1 polymer ?
#
loop_
_entity_poly.entity_id
_entity_poly.type
_entity_poly.pdbx_seq_one_letter_code
_entity_poly.pdbx_strand_id
1 'polypeptide(L)'
;NCLGVVNTDPAVRMDGCFAESLPQRGDIGFVSQSGALGGGILNILKDLNIGFSQFISIGNQADVNAETAIEYWENVDDVRQILLYMESIQNPANFRNLAARVSKKKPILALKSGRSAAGASAASSHTGSLAGSDRAADALLRQSGVIREFSLEKLFATAKVFANCPIPKGNRVAIITNSGGPGIMATDAICEHGMVMAPITDATKEELRTFLPAAASVKNPVDMIASAPLEHYRRTTETILVDMVIVIYLPFLGLKDIDVAKELMRIRADHPEKPIVGVFMTENRFFTELSDMDVTVPFFMYAEQAVDALARLDQQRRWIAR
;
A
#
# COMPACT_ATOMS: atom_id res chain seq x y z
N ASN A 1 -9.91 -26.40 8.04
CA ASN A 1 -9.19 -25.62 7.02
C ASN A 1 -8.43 -24.40 7.57
N CYS A 2 -8.07 -24.40 8.87
CA CYS A 2 -7.19 -23.39 9.48
C CYS A 2 -5.73 -23.79 9.26
N LEU A 3 -4.89 -22.81 8.89
CA LEU A 3 -3.44 -22.97 8.81
C LEU A 3 -2.79 -22.87 10.19
N GLY A 4 -3.32 -21.99 11.04
CA GLY A 4 -2.81 -21.70 12.37
C GLY A 4 -2.71 -20.21 12.66
N VAL A 5 -1.86 -19.88 13.63
CA VAL A 5 -1.62 -18.51 14.11
C VAL A 5 -0.13 -18.23 14.23
N VAL A 6 0.26 -16.98 13.95
CA VAL A 6 1.64 -16.49 14.12
C VAL A 6 1.61 -15.17 14.89
N ASN A 7 2.54 -15.00 15.82
CA ASN A 7 2.84 -13.71 16.44
C ASN A 7 4.36 -13.49 16.38
N THR A 8 4.79 -12.45 15.67
CA THR A 8 6.21 -12.14 15.45
C THR A 8 6.82 -11.28 16.56
N ASP A 9 6.05 -10.88 17.58
CA ASP A 9 6.58 -10.14 18.72
C ASP A 9 7.73 -10.93 19.36
N PRO A 10 8.94 -10.35 19.52
CA PRO A 10 10.08 -11.01 20.13
C PRO A 10 9.83 -11.54 21.54
N ALA A 11 8.91 -10.95 22.30
CA ALA A 11 8.52 -11.39 23.63
C ALA A 11 7.59 -12.60 23.59
N VAL A 12 6.85 -12.81 22.50
CA VAL A 12 5.88 -13.92 22.35
C VAL A 12 6.43 -15.03 21.48
N ARG A 13 6.96 -14.69 20.30
CA ARG A 13 7.55 -15.62 19.30
C ARG A 13 6.70 -16.85 19.06
N MET A 14 5.40 -16.64 18.86
CA MET A 14 4.48 -17.75 18.68
C MET A 14 4.42 -18.16 17.21
N ASP A 15 4.78 -19.39 16.95
CA ASP A 15 4.54 -20.09 15.69
C ASP A 15 3.65 -21.30 15.96
N GLY A 16 2.37 -21.11 15.77
CA GLY A 16 1.33 -22.15 15.87
C GLY A 16 0.75 -22.48 14.49
N CYS A 17 1.54 -22.35 13.41
CA CYS A 17 1.11 -22.67 12.07
C CYS A 17 2.04 -23.70 11.41
N PHE A 18 1.55 -24.35 10.34
CA PHE A 18 2.34 -25.28 9.53
C PHE A 18 2.74 -24.69 8.17
N ALA A 19 2.94 -23.35 8.12
CA ALA A 19 3.52 -22.70 6.95
C ALA A 19 5.01 -23.03 6.81
N GLU A 20 5.49 -23.05 5.58
CA GLU A 20 6.89 -23.37 5.28
C GLU A 20 7.85 -22.26 5.75
N SER A 21 7.37 -21.00 5.75
CA SER A 21 8.13 -19.84 6.20
C SER A 21 7.30 -18.92 7.09
N LEU A 22 8.00 -18.25 8.02
CA LEU A 22 7.41 -17.24 8.88
C LEU A 22 7.59 -15.84 8.28
N PRO A 23 6.64 -14.93 8.49
CA PRO A 23 6.78 -13.54 8.07
C PRO A 23 7.87 -12.83 8.86
N GLN A 24 8.50 -11.85 8.23
CA GLN A 24 9.30 -10.86 8.95
C GLN A 24 8.40 -10.06 9.91
N ARG A 25 8.98 -9.54 10.99
CA ARG A 25 8.26 -8.62 11.88
C ARG A 25 7.83 -7.36 11.12
N GLY A 26 6.61 -6.94 11.34
CA GLY A 26 6.03 -5.72 10.80
C GLY A 26 4.85 -5.27 11.64
N ASP A 27 4.01 -4.42 11.08
CA ASP A 27 2.90 -3.78 11.77
C ASP A 27 1.51 -4.20 11.26
N ILE A 28 1.45 -5.26 10.48
CA ILE A 28 0.21 -5.77 9.87
C ILE A 28 -0.38 -6.90 10.72
N GLY A 29 -1.66 -6.77 11.08
CA GLY A 29 -2.49 -7.89 11.48
C GLY A 29 -3.20 -8.47 10.26
N PHE A 30 -2.97 -9.74 9.93
CA PHE A 30 -3.59 -10.37 8.77
C PHE A 30 -4.51 -11.53 9.17
N VAL A 31 -5.78 -11.43 8.77
CA VAL A 31 -6.76 -12.53 8.88
C VAL A 31 -6.96 -13.17 7.52
N SER A 32 -6.87 -14.49 7.47
CA SER A 32 -7.23 -15.26 6.29
C SER A 32 -8.31 -16.30 6.56
N GLN A 33 -9.39 -16.25 5.80
CA GLN A 33 -10.42 -17.28 5.80
C GLN A 33 -9.99 -18.53 5.04
N SER A 34 -8.96 -18.42 4.17
CA SER A 34 -8.36 -19.54 3.46
C SER A 34 -7.00 -19.90 4.07
N GLY A 35 -6.88 -21.12 4.61
CA GLY A 35 -5.61 -21.61 5.16
C GLY A 35 -4.52 -21.72 4.10
N ALA A 36 -4.79 -22.39 2.98
CA ALA A 36 -3.84 -22.58 1.91
C ALA A 36 -3.35 -21.27 1.28
N LEU A 37 -4.28 -20.31 1.05
CA LEU A 37 -3.91 -18.99 0.56
C LEU A 37 -3.05 -18.24 1.59
N GLY A 38 -3.40 -18.32 2.88
CA GLY A 38 -2.59 -17.74 3.96
C GLY A 38 -1.16 -18.26 3.94
N GLY A 39 -0.96 -19.58 3.82
CA GLY A 39 0.35 -20.19 3.69
C GLY A 39 1.13 -19.73 2.45
N GLY A 40 0.48 -19.67 1.29
CA GLY A 40 1.08 -19.13 0.07
C GLY A 40 1.49 -17.66 0.22
N ILE A 41 0.69 -16.86 0.92
CA ILE A 41 1.02 -15.46 1.21
C ILE A 41 2.25 -15.37 2.13
N LEU A 42 2.30 -16.15 3.22
CA LEU A 42 3.45 -16.13 4.13
C LEU A 42 4.78 -16.42 3.41
N ASN A 43 4.78 -17.29 2.40
CA ASN A 43 5.96 -17.62 1.63
C ASN A 43 6.50 -16.48 0.74
N ILE A 44 5.64 -15.57 0.29
CA ILE A 44 6.03 -14.48 -0.64
C ILE A 44 6.26 -13.12 0.04
N LEU A 45 5.98 -12.99 1.34
CA LEU A 45 6.04 -11.70 2.04
C LEU A 45 7.42 -11.07 2.03
N LYS A 46 8.49 -11.88 2.11
CA LYS A 46 9.86 -11.36 2.06
C LYS A 46 10.13 -10.68 0.72
N ASP A 47 9.74 -11.29 -0.39
CA ASP A 47 9.93 -10.75 -1.74
C ASP A 47 9.10 -9.47 -1.96
N LEU A 48 7.99 -9.33 -1.23
CA LEU A 48 7.16 -8.12 -1.25
C LEU A 48 7.66 -7.03 -0.31
N ASN A 49 8.67 -7.31 0.52
CA ASN A 49 9.15 -6.44 1.60
C ASN A 49 8.01 -5.99 2.53
N ILE A 50 7.24 -6.97 3.01
CA ILE A 50 6.09 -6.78 3.90
C ILE A 50 6.29 -7.65 5.13
N GLY A 51 6.17 -7.03 6.32
CA GLY A 51 6.20 -7.71 7.60
C GLY A 51 4.82 -7.79 8.25
N PHE A 52 4.56 -8.87 8.95
CA PHE A 52 3.36 -9.03 9.77
C PHE A 52 3.72 -8.93 11.26
N SER A 53 2.86 -8.29 12.04
CA SER A 53 2.85 -8.42 13.50
C SER A 53 2.20 -9.74 13.89
N GLN A 54 1.02 -9.99 13.33
CA GLN A 54 0.24 -11.20 13.66
C GLN A 54 -0.48 -11.73 12.42
N PHE A 55 -0.61 -13.06 12.35
CA PHE A 55 -1.41 -13.75 11.35
C PHE A 55 -2.39 -14.70 12.02
N ILE A 56 -3.64 -14.72 11.57
CA ILE A 56 -4.69 -15.61 12.07
C ILE A 56 -5.41 -16.26 10.89
N SER A 57 -5.36 -17.59 10.81
CA SER A 57 -6.18 -18.35 9.88
C SER A 57 -7.49 -18.76 10.56
N ILE A 58 -8.60 -18.20 10.13
CA ILE A 58 -9.91 -18.40 10.75
C ILE A 58 -10.77 -19.52 10.10
N GLY A 59 -10.32 -20.04 8.98
CA GLY A 59 -11.04 -21.14 8.30
C GLY A 59 -12.52 -20.86 8.13
N ASN A 60 -13.38 -21.81 8.55
CA ASN A 60 -14.84 -21.69 8.46
C ASN A 60 -15.47 -20.78 9.53
N GLN A 61 -14.67 -20.07 10.32
CA GLN A 61 -15.14 -19.11 11.34
C GLN A 61 -16.14 -19.76 12.35
N ALA A 62 -15.81 -20.94 12.86
CA ALA A 62 -16.70 -21.65 13.79
C ALA A 62 -16.82 -20.94 15.15
N ASP A 63 -15.75 -20.27 15.59
CA ASP A 63 -15.66 -19.51 16.84
C ASP A 63 -15.03 -18.15 16.58
N VAL A 64 -13.73 -18.12 16.23
CA VAL A 64 -13.01 -16.88 15.87
C VAL A 64 -13.34 -16.48 14.45
N ASN A 65 -13.79 -15.25 14.24
CA ASN A 65 -14.12 -14.66 12.95
C ASN A 65 -13.33 -13.36 12.71
N ALA A 66 -13.57 -12.69 11.59
CA ALA A 66 -12.90 -11.44 11.24
C ALA A 66 -13.19 -10.34 12.26
N GLU A 67 -14.42 -10.26 12.77
CA GLU A 67 -14.82 -9.28 13.77
C GLU A 67 -14.04 -9.45 15.07
N THR A 68 -13.88 -10.70 15.54
CA THR A 68 -13.09 -11.02 16.73
C THR A 68 -11.64 -10.52 16.60
N ALA A 69 -11.03 -10.74 15.44
CA ALA A 69 -9.66 -10.28 15.19
C ALA A 69 -9.55 -8.75 15.12
N ILE A 70 -10.51 -8.07 14.43
CA ILE A 70 -10.55 -6.61 14.36
C ILE A 70 -10.69 -6.00 15.76
N GLU A 71 -11.58 -6.54 16.59
CA GLU A 71 -11.81 -6.06 17.95
C GLU A 71 -10.57 -6.26 18.84
N TYR A 72 -9.94 -7.41 18.75
CA TYR A 72 -8.68 -7.69 19.44
C TYR A 72 -7.57 -6.71 19.03
N TRP A 73 -7.38 -6.51 17.73
CA TRP A 73 -6.33 -5.64 17.22
C TRP A 73 -6.61 -4.14 17.38
N GLU A 74 -7.83 -3.74 17.72
CA GLU A 74 -8.12 -2.33 17.98
C GLU A 74 -7.17 -1.73 19.03
N ASN A 75 -6.80 -2.52 20.03
CA ASN A 75 -5.99 -2.09 21.18
C ASN A 75 -4.58 -2.70 21.21
N VAL A 76 -4.12 -3.36 20.15
CA VAL A 76 -2.77 -3.91 20.04
C VAL A 76 -1.88 -2.89 19.29
N ASP A 77 -0.95 -2.25 19.99
CA ASP A 77 -0.11 -1.18 19.43
C ASP A 77 0.80 -1.66 18.31
N ASP A 78 1.27 -2.89 18.35
CA ASP A 78 2.10 -3.51 17.31
C ASP A 78 1.34 -3.75 15.99
N VAL A 79 0.01 -3.68 15.99
CA VAL A 79 -0.82 -3.77 14.79
C VAL A 79 -1.27 -2.37 14.41
N ARG A 80 -0.73 -1.82 13.33
CA ARG A 80 -1.07 -0.48 12.81
C ARG A 80 -2.04 -0.50 11.65
N GLN A 81 -2.14 -1.63 10.94
CA GLN A 81 -3.08 -1.85 9.85
C GLN A 81 -3.61 -3.28 9.87
N ILE A 82 -4.82 -3.47 9.39
CA ILE A 82 -5.51 -4.77 9.39
C ILE A 82 -5.80 -5.19 7.96
N LEU A 83 -5.35 -6.37 7.57
CA LEU A 83 -5.64 -6.99 6.30
C LEU A 83 -6.62 -8.15 6.48
N LEU A 84 -7.61 -8.24 5.60
CA LEU A 84 -8.63 -9.28 5.62
C LEU A 84 -8.72 -9.97 4.27
N TYR A 85 -8.51 -11.28 4.25
CA TYR A 85 -8.97 -12.11 3.15
C TYR A 85 -10.27 -12.82 3.57
N MET A 86 -11.36 -12.51 2.89
CA MET A 86 -12.71 -12.97 3.28
C MET A 86 -13.43 -13.63 2.10
N GLU A 87 -14.16 -14.69 2.40
CA GLU A 87 -15.11 -15.34 1.50
C GLU A 87 -16.57 -15.01 1.89
N SER A 88 -16.81 -14.79 3.18
CA SER A 88 -18.11 -14.43 3.74
C SER A 88 -17.98 -13.50 4.94
N ILE A 89 -19.06 -12.78 5.27
CA ILE A 89 -19.20 -11.96 6.48
C ILE A 89 -20.39 -12.52 7.25
N GLN A 90 -20.14 -13.05 8.44
CA GLN A 90 -21.17 -13.75 9.21
C GLN A 90 -22.20 -12.81 9.83
N ASN A 91 -21.75 -11.71 10.44
CA ASN A 91 -22.62 -10.70 11.06
C ASN A 91 -22.38 -9.30 10.46
N PRO A 92 -23.02 -8.98 9.32
CA PRO A 92 -22.79 -7.71 8.61
C PRO A 92 -23.07 -6.46 9.47
N ALA A 93 -24.04 -6.52 10.38
CA ALA A 93 -24.38 -5.38 11.24
C ALA A 93 -23.29 -5.11 12.28
N ASN A 94 -22.79 -6.15 12.95
CA ASN A 94 -21.70 -6.05 13.88
C ASN A 94 -20.41 -5.64 13.19
N PHE A 95 -20.08 -6.29 12.05
CA PHE A 95 -18.93 -5.95 11.23
C PHE A 95 -18.91 -4.46 10.86
N ARG A 96 -20.06 -3.93 10.37
CA ARG A 96 -20.16 -2.53 9.99
C ARG A 96 -19.82 -1.59 11.14
N ASN A 97 -20.41 -1.79 12.30
CA ASN A 97 -20.26 -0.90 13.44
C ASN A 97 -18.82 -0.96 14.00
N LEU A 98 -18.28 -2.15 14.12
CA LEU A 98 -16.92 -2.39 14.60
C LEU A 98 -15.88 -1.84 13.62
N ALA A 99 -15.97 -2.21 12.35
CA ALA A 99 -15.01 -1.77 11.34
C ALA A 99 -15.06 -0.25 11.13
N ALA A 100 -16.25 0.39 11.18
CA ALA A 100 -16.39 1.84 11.09
C ALA A 100 -15.70 2.57 12.25
N ARG A 101 -15.69 1.99 13.44
CA ARG A 101 -14.98 2.52 14.61
C ARG A 101 -13.47 2.33 14.48
N VAL A 102 -13.04 1.10 14.18
CA VAL A 102 -11.62 0.73 14.14
C VAL A 102 -10.90 1.37 12.95
N SER A 103 -11.54 1.43 11.78
CA SER A 103 -10.93 2.01 10.57
C SER A 103 -10.60 3.50 10.67
N LYS A 104 -11.15 4.22 11.66
CA LYS A 104 -10.74 5.60 11.97
C LYS A 104 -9.39 5.68 12.69
N LYS A 105 -8.99 4.60 13.38
CA LYS A 105 -7.73 4.50 14.12
C LYS A 105 -6.66 3.77 13.33
N LYS A 106 -7.06 2.66 12.69
CA LYS A 106 -6.18 1.74 11.95
C LYS A 106 -6.83 1.42 10.60
N PRO A 107 -6.17 1.64 9.46
CA PRO A 107 -6.73 1.27 8.17
C PRO A 107 -7.04 -0.22 8.12
N ILE A 108 -8.21 -0.54 7.57
CA ILE A 108 -8.65 -1.92 7.32
C ILE A 108 -8.72 -2.11 5.80
N LEU A 109 -7.92 -3.03 5.29
CA LEU A 109 -7.88 -3.40 3.87
C LEU A 109 -8.52 -4.77 3.71
N ALA A 110 -9.39 -4.94 2.72
CA ALA A 110 -10.09 -6.20 2.52
C ALA A 110 -10.08 -6.67 1.07
N LEU A 111 -9.78 -7.94 0.88
CA LEU A 111 -10.05 -8.67 -0.34
C LEU A 111 -11.17 -9.66 -0.09
N LYS A 112 -12.33 -9.43 -0.71
CA LYS A 112 -13.46 -10.37 -0.66
C LYS A 112 -13.55 -11.15 -1.95
N SER A 113 -13.40 -12.47 -1.85
CA SER A 113 -13.55 -13.41 -2.97
C SER A 113 -15.03 -13.75 -3.25
N GLY A 114 -15.29 -14.50 -4.32
CA GLY A 114 -16.66 -14.90 -4.69
C GLY A 114 -17.51 -13.74 -5.22
N ARG A 115 -16.96 -12.87 -6.06
CA ARG A 115 -17.61 -11.67 -6.58
C ARG A 115 -18.57 -11.92 -7.73
N SER A 116 -18.20 -12.80 -8.65
CA SER A 116 -19.06 -13.21 -9.77
C SER A 116 -19.99 -14.35 -9.37
N ALA A 117 -21.05 -14.60 -10.12
CA ALA A 117 -21.94 -15.74 -9.89
C ALA A 117 -21.17 -17.07 -9.89
N ALA A 118 -20.22 -17.25 -10.80
CA ALA A 118 -19.37 -18.43 -10.84
C ALA A 118 -18.44 -18.52 -9.62
N GLY A 119 -17.82 -17.38 -9.23
CA GLY A 119 -16.96 -17.31 -8.04
C GLY A 119 -17.74 -17.56 -6.74
N ALA A 120 -18.98 -17.06 -6.64
CA ALA A 120 -19.87 -17.32 -5.52
C ALA A 120 -20.25 -18.79 -5.41
N SER A 121 -20.56 -19.45 -6.54
CA SER A 121 -20.83 -20.89 -6.59
C SER A 121 -19.60 -21.72 -6.15
N ALA A 122 -18.39 -21.34 -6.61
CA ALA A 122 -17.16 -22.00 -6.19
C ALA A 122 -16.90 -21.80 -4.68
N ALA A 123 -17.08 -20.60 -4.15
CA ALA A 123 -16.93 -20.32 -2.72
C ALA A 123 -17.94 -21.12 -1.87
N SER A 124 -19.21 -21.19 -2.28
CA SER A 124 -20.24 -21.99 -1.59
C SER A 124 -19.90 -23.47 -1.57
N SER A 125 -19.39 -24.00 -2.68
CA SER A 125 -18.97 -25.41 -2.74
C SER A 125 -17.76 -25.72 -1.87
N HIS A 126 -16.88 -24.73 -1.69
CA HIS A 126 -15.65 -24.86 -0.89
C HIS A 126 -15.90 -24.72 0.62
N THR A 127 -16.74 -23.78 1.05
CA THR A 127 -16.92 -23.45 2.47
C THR A 127 -18.28 -23.85 3.03
N GLY A 128 -19.22 -24.31 2.19
CA GLY A 128 -20.60 -24.62 2.58
C GLY A 128 -21.41 -23.38 3.00
N SER A 129 -20.89 -22.17 2.85
CA SER A 129 -21.58 -20.93 3.20
C SER A 129 -22.29 -20.33 1.98
N LEU A 130 -23.51 -19.79 2.19
CA LEU A 130 -24.19 -19.01 1.16
C LEU A 130 -23.42 -17.71 0.92
N ALA A 131 -22.93 -17.54 -0.30
CA ALA A 131 -22.27 -16.30 -0.70
C ALA A 131 -23.33 -15.18 -0.82
N GLY A 132 -23.19 -14.14 -0.01
CA GLY A 132 -24.00 -12.93 -0.12
C GLY A 132 -23.72 -12.15 -1.41
N SER A 133 -24.64 -11.24 -1.77
CA SER A 133 -24.48 -10.36 -2.94
C SER A 133 -23.18 -9.54 -2.84
N ASP A 134 -22.36 -9.56 -3.89
CA ASP A 134 -21.11 -8.78 -3.96
C ASP A 134 -21.38 -7.26 -3.85
N ARG A 135 -22.50 -6.80 -4.42
CA ARG A 135 -22.96 -5.42 -4.30
C ARG A 135 -23.26 -5.02 -2.86
N ALA A 136 -23.87 -5.93 -2.09
CA ALA A 136 -24.15 -5.69 -0.68
C ALA A 136 -22.85 -5.67 0.14
N ALA A 137 -21.92 -6.59 -0.14
CA ALA A 137 -20.60 -6.61 0.49
C ALA A 137 -19.80 -5.33 0.20
N ASP A 138 -19.82 -4.87 -1.05
CA ASP A 138 -19.17 -3.62 -1.45
C ASP A 138 -19.75 -2.40 -0.72
N ALA A 139 -21.07 -2.30 -0.62
CA ALA A 139 -21.74 -1.23 0.12
C ALA A 139 -21.39 -1.28 1.61
N LEU A 140 -21.39 -2.48 2.22
CA LEU A 140 -21.02 -2.68 3.61
C LEU A 140 -19.59 -2.22 3.90
N LEU A 141 -18.61 -2.68 3.11
CA LEU A 141 -17.19 -2.32 3.28
C LEU A 141 -16.99 -0.81 3.14
N ARG A 142 -17.60 -0.16 2.14
CA ARG A 142 -17.52 1.31 1.98
C ARG A 142 -18.15 2.07 3.15
N GLN A 143 -19.30 1.62 3.66
CA GLN A 143 -19.97 2.23 4.81
C GLN A 143 -19.20 2.04 6.12
N SER A 144 -18.32 1.06 6.17
CA SER A 144 -17.47 0.74 7.31
C SER A 144 -16.08 1.40 7.24
N GLY A 145 -15.79 2.16 6.19
CA GLY A 145 -14.45 2.73 5.97
C GLY A 145 -13.38 1.70 5.62
N VAL A 146 -13.80 0.48 5.30
CA VAL A 146 -12.89 -0.57 4.86
C VAL A 146 -12.49 -0.34 3.40
N ILE A 147 -11.21 -0.33 3.14
CA ILE A 147 -10.66 -0.20 1.80
C ILE A 147 -10.72 -1.57 1.12
N ARG A 148 -11.54 -1.67 0.07
CA ARG A 148 -11.69 -2.91 -0.68
C ARG A 148 -10.71 -2.96 -1.83
N GLU A 149 -9.96 -4.07 -1.90
CA GLU A 149 -9.11 -4.40 -3.04
C GLU A 149 -9.63 -5.62 -3.81
N PHE A 150 -9.26 -5.70 -5.09
CA PHE A 150 -9.83 -6.68 -6.01
C PHE A 150 -8.82 -7.73 -6.48
N SER A 151 -7.56 -7.63 -6.05
CA SER A 151 -6.52 -8.62 -6.25
C SER A 151 -5.54 -8.60 -5.06
N LEU A 152 -4.80 -9.70 -4.85
CA LEU A 152 -3.73 -9.75 -3.84
C LEU A 152 -2.62 -8.75 -4.15
N GLU A 153 -2.27 -8.59 -5.41
CA GLU A 153 -1.30 -7.59 -5.85
C GLU A 153 -1.67 -6.19 -5.36
N LYS A 154 -2.91 -5.74 -5.60
CA LYS A 154 -3.39 -4.43 -5.14
C LYS A 154 -3.49 -4.36 -3.62
N LEU A 155 -3.91 -5.44 -2.96
CA LEU A 155 -3.98 -5.49 -1.49
C LEU A 155 -2.60 -5.24 -0.88
N PHE A 156 -1.57 -5.92 -1.36
CA PHE A 156 -0.21 -5.76 -0.83
C PHE A 156 0.47 -4.46 -1.29
N ALA A 157 0.19 -3.98 -2.50
CA ALA A 157 0.63 -2.66 -2.95
C ALA A 157 0.09 -1.55 -2.03
N THR A 158 -1.20 -1.62 -1.70
CA THR A 158 -1.85 -0.70 -0.75
C THR A 158 -1.28 -0.86 0.66
N ALA A 159 -1.13 -2.10 1.15
CA ALA A 159 -0.56 -2.36 2.47
C ALA A 159 0.86 -1.80 2.61
N LYS A 160 1.71 -1.93 1.59
CA LYS A 160 3.06 -1.37 1.54
C LYS A 160 3.05 0.16 1.70
N VAL A 161 2.11 0.85 1.08
CA VAL A 161 2.00 2.31 1.22
C VAL A 161 1.54 2.70 2.62
N PHE A 162 0.56 1.99 3.21
CA PHE A 162 0.13 2.26 4.59
C PHE A 162 1.20 1.96 5.64
N ALA A 163 2.08 0.98 5.40
CA ALA A 163 3.20 0.67 6.30
C ALA A 163 4.28 1.77 6.29
N ASN A 164 4.50 2.43 5.15
CA ASN A 164 5.66 3.30 4.94
C ASN A 164 5.30 4.78 4.78
N CYS A 165 4.03 5.13 4.57
CA CYS A 165 3.59 6.50 4.34
C CYS A 165 2.60 6.97 5.40
N PRO A 166 2.71 8.22 5.88
CA PRO A 166 1.68 8.81 6.73
C PRO A 166 0.42 9.10 5.91
N ILE A 167 -0.70 9.31 6.60
CA ILE A 167 -1.92 9.82 5.96
C ILE A 167 -1.67 11.26 5.47
N PRO A 168 -1.91 11.55 4.18
CA PRO A 168 -1.64 12.87 3.61
C PRO A 168 -2.54 13.95 4.20
N LYS A 169 -2.10 15.21 4.16
CA LYS A 169 -2.92 16.35 4.60
C LYS A 169 -3.92 16.83 3.55
N GLY A 170 -3.73 16.48 2.29
CA GLY A 170 -4.58 16.82 1.16
C GLY A 170 -4.47 15.80 0.04
N ASN A 171 -4.99 16.12 -1.14
CA ASN A 171 -5.01 15.24 -2.30
C ASN A 171 -4.14 15.74 -3.48
N ARG A 172 -3.26 16.71 -3.24
CA ARG A 172 -2.37 17.23 -4.26
C ARG A 172 -1.15 16.33 -4.41
N VAL A 173 -0.82 15.99 -5.65
CA VAL A 173 0.31 15.12 -5.98
C VAL A 173 1.32 15.86 -6.84
N ALA A 174 2.59 15.78 -6.47
CA ALA A 174 3.71 16.19 -7.32
C ALA A 174 4.40 14.97 -7.92
N ILE A 175 4.81 15.07 -9.17
CA ILE A 175 5.57 14.06 -9.88
C ILE A 175 6.92 14.63 -10.23
N ILE A 176 7.97 13.89 -9.90
CA ILE A 176 9.35 14.13 -10.31
C ILE A 176 9.76 12.94 -11.17
N THR A 177 10.36 13.21 -12.31
CA THR A 177 10.76 12.15 -13.24
C THR A 177 12.05 12.51 -13.98
N ASN A 178 12.77 11.50 -14.46
CA ASN A 178 13.82 11.67 -15.44
C ASN A 178 13.37 11.22 -16.87
N SER A 179 12.06 10.97 -17.05
CA SER A 179 11.48 10.52 -18.32
C SER A 179 10.01 10.95 -18.44
N GLY A 180 9.65 11.60 -19.53
CA GLY A 180 8.32 12.18 -19.73
C GLY A 180 7.19 11.16 -19.82
N GLY A 181 7.39 10.02 -20.49
CA GLY A 181 6.33 9.02 -20.74
C GLY A 181 5.65 8.52 -19.47
N PRO A 182 6.35 7.94 -18.50
CA PRO A 182 5.77 7.47 -17.24
C PRO A 182 5.14 8.59 -16.40
N GLY A 183 5.67 9.83 -16.51
CA GLY A 183 5.08 11.00 -15.87
C GLY A 183 3.69 11.33 -16.41
N ILE A 184 3.46 11.17 -17.72
CA ILE A 184 2.14 11.34 -18.35
C ILE A 184 1.18 10.27 -17.86
N MET A 185 1.59 9.00 -17.85
CA MET A 185 0.76 7.88 -17.38
C MET A 185 0.36 8.07 -15.89
N ALA A 186 1.29 8.50 -15.05
CA ALA A 186 0.99 8.83 -13.65
C ALA A 186 -0.02 9.99 -13.54
N THR A 187 0.09 11.01 -14.39
CA THR A 187 -0.83 12.15 -14.40
C THR A 187 -2.25 11.72 -14.73
N ASP A 188 -2.43 10.89 -15.76
CA ASP A 188 -3.74 10.36 -16.15
C ASP A 188 -4.36 9.57 -15.00
N ALA A 189 -3.61 8.66 -14.39
CA ALA A 189 -4.08 7.87 -13.26
C ALA A 189 -4.44 8.73 -12.03
N ILE A 190 -3.66 9.79 -11.71
CA ILE A 190 -3.97 10.74 -10.64
C ILE A 190 -5.33 11.40 -10.87
N CYS A 191 -5.59 11.86 -12.10
CA CYS A 191 -6.85 12.50 -12.47
C CYS A 191 -8.04 11.52 -12.40
N GLU A 192 -7.86 10.28 -12.88
CA GLU A 192 -8.88 9.23 -12.82
C GLU A 192 -9.31 8.90 -11.38
N HIS A 193 -8.38 8.96 -10.42
CA HIS A 193 -8.67 8.78 -9.00
C HIS A 193 -9.22 10.03 -8.30
N GLY A 194 -9.39 11.15 -9.01
CA GLY A 194 -9.89 12.41 -8.46
C GLY A 194 -8.91 13.10 -7.49
N MET A 195 -7.64 12.74 -7.58
CA MET A 195 -6.55 13.50 -6.98
C MET A 195 -6.17 14.69 -7.86
N VAL A 196 -5.39 15.62 -7.36
CA VAL A 196 -5.09 16.89 -8.03
C VAL A 196 -3.60 17.03 -8.29
N MET A 197 -3.22 17.30 -9.52
CA MET A 197 -1.84 17.69 -9.82
C MET A 197 -1.50 18.98 -9.07
N ALA A 198 -0.49 18.94 -8.21
CA ALA A 198 -0.07 20.10 -7.44
C ALA A 198 0.37 21.24 -8.36
N PRO A 199 -0.16 22.46 -8.20
CA PRO A 199 0.34 23.60 -8.96
C PRO A 199 1.76 23.96 -8.49
N ILE A 200 2.65 24.24 -9.44
CA ILE A 200 4.01 24.75 -9.17
C ILE A 200 3.96 26.26 -9.28
N THR A 201 4.33 26.98 -8.21
CA THR A 201 4.36 28.45 -8.20
C THR A 201 5.48 28.98 -9.10
N ASP A 202 5.39 30.24 -9.53
CA ASP A 202 6.46 30.83 -10.35
C ASP A 202 7.77 30.94 -9.55
N ALA A 203 7.72 31.26 -8.27
CA ALA A 203 8.91 31.23 -7.40
C ALA A 203 9.57 29.85 -7.34
N THR A 204 8.77 28.77 -7.20
CA THR A 204 9.25 27.39 -7.24
C THR A 204 9.86 27.04 -8.60
N LYS A 205 9.26 27.49 -9.72
CA LYS A 205 9.82 27.30 -11.07
C LYS A 205 11.16 28.01 -11.23
N GLU A 206 11.27 29.23 -10.71
CA GLU A 206 12.54 29.99 -10.74
C GLU A 206 13.63 29.28 -9.95
N GLU A 207 13.30 28.79 -8.75
CA GLU A 207 14.22 27.99 -7.94
C GLU A 207 14.68 26.72 -8.67
N LEU A 208 13.77 25.95 -9.24
CA LEU A 208 14.10 24.75 -10.02
C LEU A 208 15.03 25.06 -11.21
N ARG A 209 14.84 26.20 -11.88
CA ARG A 209 15.71 26.63 -13.00
C ARG A 209 17.13 27.00 -12.57
N THR A 210 17.39 27.26 -11.29
CA THR A 210 18.74 27.55 -10.81
C THR A 210 19.68 26.36 -10.89
N PHE A 211 19.15 25.14 -10.94
CA PHE A 211 19.97 23.91 -10.92
C PHE A 211 19.55 22.86 -11.96
N LEU A 212 18.31 22.87 -12.44
CA LEU A 212 17.90 21.97 -13.49
C LEU A 212 18.37 22.47 -14.87
N PRO A 213 18.66 21.56 -15.81
CA PRO A 213 19.03 21.91 -17.17
C PRO A 213 17.93 22.71 -17.87
N ALA A 214 18.30 23.57 -18.82
CA ALA A 214 17.35 24.38 -19.60
C ALA A 214 16.28 23.53 -20.33
N ALA A 215 16.61 22.28 -20.71
CA ALA A 215 15.70 21.34 -21.33
C ALA A 215 14.71 20.68 -20.36
N ALA A 216 14.91 20.81 -19.05
CA ALA A 216 14.03 20.24 -18.04
C ALA A 216 12.66 20.96 -18.03
N SER A 217 11.59 20.19 -17.78
CA SER A 217 10.27 20.77 -17.50
C SER A 217 10.17 21.13 -16.01
N VAL A 218 9.90 22.38 -15.70
CA VAL A 218 9.65 22.86 -14.33
C VAL A 218 8.15 22.99 -14.03
N LYS A 219 7.29 22.33 -14.81
CA LYS A 219 5.87 22.15 -14.54
C LYS A 219 5.68 20.80 -13.86
N ASN A 220 4.53 20.58 -13.23
CA ASN A 220 4.19 19.26 -12.70
C ASN A 220 3.53 18.40 -13.82
N PRO A 221 4.12 17.28 -14.24
CA PRO A 221 5.37 16.65 -13.79
C PRO A 221 6.63 17.49 -14.00
N VAL A 222 7.54 17.48 -12.99
CA VAL A 222 8.88 18.02 -13.15
C VAL A 222 9.74 16.97 -13.82
N ASP A 223 10.04 17.16 -15.10
CA ASP A 223 10.90 16.26 -15.87
C ASP A 223 12.33 16.80 -15.88
N MET A 224 13.21 16.16 -15.11
CA MET A 224 14.61 16.55 -14.93
C MET A 224 15.51 16.11 -16.09
N ILE A 225 14.95 15.41 -17.08
CA ILE A 225 15.59 14.70 -18.20
C ILE A 225 16.51 13.54 -17.78
N ALA A 226 16.86 12.68 -18.75
CA ALA A 226 17.58 11.42 -18.53
C ALA A 226 18.98 11.57 -17.90
N SER A 227 19.61 12.75 -18.04
CA SER A 227 20.94 13.03 -17.50
C SER A 227 20.96 13.60 -16.08
N ALA A 228 19.82 13.61 -15.38
CA ALA A 228 19.70 14.14 -14.03
C ALA A 228 20.67 13.41 -13.07
N PRO A 229 21.60 14.11 -12.41
CA PRO A 229 22.46 13.52 -11.40
C PRO A 229 21.68 13.24 -10.10
N LEU A 230 22.25 12.42 -9.21
CA LEU A 230 21.62 12.02 -7.95
C LEU A 230 21.16 13.22 -7.10
N GLU A 231 21.96 14.28 -7.05
CA GLU A 231 21.64 15.49 -6.29
C GLU A 231 20.33 16.16 -6.76
N HIS A 232 19.99 16.09 -8.04
CA HIS A 232 18.78 16.69 -8.56
C HIS A 232 17.51 16.01 -8.00
N TYR A 233 17.56 14.70 -7.71
CA TYR A 233 16.43 13.99 -7.08
C TYR A 233 16.12 14.57 -5.70
N ARG A 234 17.15 14.79 -4.87
CA ARG A 234 16.97 15.43 -3.56
C ARG A 234 16.42 16.84 -3.70
N ARG A 235 17.16 17.70 -4.39
CA ARG A 235 16.84 19.13 -4.47
C ARG A 235 15.44 19.36 -5.06
N THR A 236 15.10 18.65 -6.16
CA THR A 236 13.78 18.78 -6.78
C THR A 236 12.68 18.30 -5.84
N THR A 237 12.87 17.16 -5.15
CA THR A 237 11.87 16.62 -4.22
C THR A 237 11.63 17.60 -3.07
N GLU A 238 12.67 18.13 -2.45
CA GLU A 238 12.56 19.08 -1.35
C GLU A 238 11.92 20.41 -1.78
N THR A 239 12.26 20.90 -2.99
CA THR A 239 11.69 22.14 -3.53
C THR A 239 10.17 22.04 -3.81
N ILE A 240 9.65 20.84 -4.13
CA ILE A 240 8.22 20.65 -4.50
C ILE A 240 7.43 19.76 -3.54
N LEU A 241 7.85 19.66 -2.28
CA LEU A 241 7.12 18.90 -1.26
C LEU A 241 5.68 19.43 -1.09
N VAL A 242 4.71 18.56 -1.38
CA VAL A 242 3.28 18.84 -1.28
C VAL A 242 2.58 17.79 -0.42
N ASP A 243 1.31 17.49 -0.68
CA ASP A 243 0.58 16.51 0.11
C ASP A 243 1.08 15.07 -0.12
N MET A 244 1.44 14.73 -1.38
CA MET A 244 2.00 13.43 -1.78
C MET A 244 3.00 13.64 -2.93
N VAL A 245 4.06 12.83 -2.96
CA VAL A 245 5.12 12.92 -3.98
C VAL A 245 5.37 11.56 -4.61
N ILE A 246 5.44 11.54 -5.94
CA ILE A 246 5.84 10.37 -6.74
C ILE A 246 7.17 10.71 -7.41
N VAL A 247 8.20 9.90 -7.18
CA VAL A 247 9.49 10.01 -7.86
C VAL A 247 9.65 8.85 -8.82
N ILE A 248 9.69 9.15 -10.10
CA ILE A 248 9.81 8.18 -11.18
C ILE A 248 11.25 8.16 -11.66
N TYR A 249 11.85 6.98 -11.67
CA TYR A 249 13.21 6.74 -12.12
C TYR A 249 13.28 5.64 -13.18
N LEU A 250 13.96 5.96 -14.28
CA LEU A 250 14.40 4.99 -15.28
C LEU A 250 15.93 4.97 -15.30
N PRO A 251 16.57 3.80 -15.37
CA PRO A 251 18.03 3.67 -15.33
C PRO A 251 18.65 4.13 -16.66
N PHE A 252 19.19 5.36 -16.67
CA PHE A 252 19.95 5.92 -17.77
C PHE A 252 21.31 6.41 -17.31
N LEU A 253 22.29 6.46 -18.22
CA LEU A 253 23.55 7.17 -18.08
C LEU A 253 24.38 6.87 -16.81
N GLY A 254 24.33 5.61 -16.32
CA GLY A 254 25.25 5.12 -15.28
C GLY A 254 24.87 5.46 -13.84
N LEU A 255 23.77 6.15 -13.60
CA LEU A 255 23.24 6.32 -12.24
C LEU A 255 22.57 4.99 -11.81
N LYS A 256 22.96 4.49 -10.64
CA LYS A 256 22.43 3.23 -10.12
C LYS A 256 21.07 3.48 -9.44
N ASP A 257 20.12 2.61 -9.74
CA ASP A 257 18.78 2.59 -9.15
C ASP A 257 18.82 2.55 -7.61
N ILE A 258 19.69 1.72 -7.04
CA ILE A 258 19.83 1.59 -5.59
C ILE A 258 20.32 2.89 -4.92
N ASP A 259 21.13 3.70 -5.61
CA ASP A 259 21.61 4.97 -5.06
C ASP A 259 20.47 6.00 -5.01
N VAL A 260 19.62 6.02 -6.05
CA VAL A 260 18.42 6.88 -6.07
C VAL A 260 17.42 6.42 -5.00
N ALA A 261 17.22 5.11 -4.84
CA ALA A 261 16.35 4.57 -3.80
C ALA A 261 16.81 4.97 -2.39
N LYS A 262 18.11 4.83 -2.10
CA LYS A 262 18.71 5.27 -0.83
C LYS A 262 18.53 6.77 -0.59
N GLU A 263 18.63 7.57 -1.64
CA GLU A 263 18.41 9.01 -1.53
C GLU A 263 16.94 9.33 -1.20
N LEU A 264 15.99 8.65 -1.83
CA LEU A 264 14.56 8.80 -1.48
C LEU A 264 14.28 8.39 -0.03
N MET A 265 14.90 7.33 0.48
CA MET A 265 14.77 6.92 1.89
C MET A 265 15.35 7.99 2.85
N ARG A 266 16.44 8.66 2.49
CA ARG A 266 16.99 9.79 3.26
C ARG A 266 16.01 10.97 3.26
N ILE A 267 15.49 11.36 2.10
CA ILE A 267 14.49 12.43 2.00
C ILE A 267 13.26 12.09 2.85
N ARG A 268 12.82 10.84 2.82
CA ARG A 268 11.68 10.37 3.64
C ARG A 268 11.97 10.46 5.14
N ALA A 269 13.22 10.18 5.56
CA ALA A 269 13.64 10.32 6.96
C ALA A 269 13.66 11.79 7.41
N ASP A 270 14.08 12.70 6.53
CA ASP A 270 14.09 14.14 6.77
C ASP A 270 12.68 14.75 6.80
N HIS A 271 11.73 14.13 6.06
CA HIS A 271 10.33 14.58 5.93
C HIS A 271 9.31 13.48 6.30
N PRO A 272 9.31 13.02 7.57
CA PRO A 272 8.49 11.87 7.99
C PRO A 272 6.97 12.09 7.87
N GLU A 273 6.52 13.33 7.73
CA GLU A 273 5.10 13.69 7.56
C GLU A 273 4.64 13.67 6.09
N LYS A 274 5.53 13.35 5.13
CA LYS A 274 5.23 13.37 3.70
C LYS A 274 5.14 11.97 3.12
N PRO A 275 4.02 11.58 2.50
CA PRO A 275 3.97 10.40 1.65
C PRO A 275 4.86 10.58 0.42
N ILE A 276 5.91 9.78 0.32
CA ILE A 276 6.82 9.72 -0.82
C ILE A 276 6.84 8.28 -1.32
N VAL A 277 6.63 8.10 -2.62
CA VAL A 277 6.71 6.78 -3.26
C VAL A 277 7.67 6.82 -4.44
N GLY A 278 8.37 5.72 -4.68
CA GLY A 278 9.24 5.54 -5.83
C GLY A 278 8.58 4.68 -6.92
N VAL A 279 8.73 5.07 -8.18
CA VAL A 279 8.40 4.26 -9.34
C VAL A 279 9.67 4.01 -10.11
N PHE A 280 10.14 2.76 -10.10
CA PHE A 280 11.43 2.38 -10.67
C PHE A 280 11.20 1.35 -11.79
N MET A 281 11.21 1.82 -13.02
CA MET A 281 11.09 0.96 -14.21
C MET A 281 12.47 0.36 -14.54
N THR A 282 12.87 -0.63 -13.74
CA THR A 282 14.18 -1.27 -13.77
C THR A 282 14.07 -2.79 -13.70
N GLU A 283 15.19 -3.48 -13.65
CA GLU A 283 15.23 -4.94 -13.56
C GLU A 283 14.71 -5.47 -12.22
N ASN A 284 14.15 -6.67 -12.21
CA ASN A 284 13.66 -7.33 -10.98
C ASN A 284 14.75 -7.47 -9.91
N ARG A 285 16.03 -7.53 -10.29
CA ARG A 285 17.16 -7.56 -9.37
C ARG A 285 17.11 -6.41 -8.35
N PHE A 286 16.69 -5.22 -8.76
CA PHE A 286 16.53 -4.07 -7.86
C PHE A 286 15.55 -4.37 -6.73
N PHE A 287 14.39 -4.94 -7.03
CA PHE A 287 13.39 -5.28 -6.00
C PHE A 287 13.86 -6.40 -5.07
N THR A 288 14.64 -7.35 -5.58
CA THR A 288 15.29 -8.38 -4.76
C THR A 288 16.34 -7.77 -3.82
N GLU A 289 17.16 -6.82 -4.30
CA GLU A 289 18.14 -6.12 -3.47
C GLU A 289 17.44 -5.29 -2.38
N LEU A 290 16.32 -4.64 -2.69
CA LEU A 290 15.52 -3.91 -1.71
C LEU A 290 14.95 -4.81 -0.62
N SER A 291 14.59 -6.07 -0.92
CA SER A 291 14.00 -6.98 0.08
C SER A 291 14.97 -7.36 1.22
N ASP A 292 16.25 -7.14 1.02
CA ASP A 292 17.30 -7.36 2.03
C ASP A 292 17.66 -6.07 2.81
N MET A 293 16.93 -4.96 2.57
CA MET A 293 17.15 -3.64 3.20
C MET A 293 15.97 -3.25 4.10
N ASP A 294 16.24 -2.35 5.06
CA ASP A 294 15.20 -1.66 5.81
C ASP A 294 14.61 -0.52 4.96
N VAL A 295 13.54 -0.84 4.23
CA VAL A 295 12.95 0.06 3.22
C VAL A 295 11.84 0.89 3.85
N THR A 296 12.03 2.21 3.85
CA THR A 296 11.08 3.19 4.42
C THR A 296 10.28 3.97 3.36
N VAL A 297 10.54 3.69 2.07
CA VAL A 297 9.81 4.24 0.92
C VAL A 297 9.22 3.10 0.11
N PRO A 298 7.91 3.08 -0.18
CA PRO A 298 7.35 2.04 -1.04
C PRO A 298 7.78 2.25 -2.49
N PHE A 299 8.36 1.21 -3.09
CA PHE A 299 8.78 1.21 -4.49
C PHE A 299 7.86 0.33 -5.34
N PHE A 300 7.57 0.80 -6.54
CA PHE A 300 6.71 0.15 -7.53
C PHE A 300 7.41 0.09 -8.89
N MET A 301 7.06 -0.90 -9.69
CA MET A 301 7.58 -0.99 -11.06
C MET A 301 6.84 -0.05 -12.02
N TYR A 302 5.54 0.17 -11.82
CA TYR A 302 4.68 0.95 -12.70
C TYR A 302 3.99 2.10 -11.96
N ALA A 303 3.83 3.22 -12.67
CA ALA A 303 3.28 4.45 -12.12
C ALA A 303 1.83 4.27 -11.63
N GLU A 304 1.02 3.53 -12.36
CA GLU A 304 -0.38 3.29 -12.05
C GLU A 304 -0.54 2.52 -10.72
N GLN A 305 0.36 1.58 -10.43
CA GLN A 305 0.35 0.85 -9.16
C GLN A 305 0.61 1.79 -7.97
N ALA A 306 1.57 2.71 -8.12
CA ALA A 306 1.88 3.71 -7.11
C ALA A 306 0.71 4.68 -6.88
N VAL A 307 0.09 5.14 -7.98
CA VAL A 307 -1.07 6.05 -7.92
C VAL A 307 -2.29 5.37 -7.32
N ASP A 308 -2.61 4.13 -7.72
CA ASP A 308 -3.67 3.32 -7.13
C ASP A 308 -3.51 3.25 -5.60
N ALA A 309 -2.31 2.92 -5.12
CA ALA A 309 -2.03 2.80 -3.70
C ALA A 309 -2.10 4.15 -2.95
N LEU A 310 -1.58 5.24 -3.53
CA LEU A 310 -1.71 6.59 -2.96
C LEU A 310 -3.17 7.06 -2.91
N ALA A 311 -3.99 6.70 -3.90
CA ALA A 311 -5.43 7.00 -3.88
C ALA A 311 -6.14 6.35 -2.68
N ARG A 312 -5.64 5.21 -2.16
CA ARG A 312 -6.16 4.58 -0.94
C ARG A 312 -5.77 5.36 0.32
N LEU A 313 -4.59 5.97 0.36
CA LEU A 313 -4.25 6.91 1.46
C LEU A 313 -5.20 8.11 1.47
N ASP A 314 -5.50 8.69 0.31
CA ASP A 314 -6.47 9.79 0.21
C ASP A 314 -7.90 9.33 0.57
N GLN A 315 -8.28 8.11 0.18
CA GLN A 315 -9.54 7.51 0.61
C GLN A 315 -9.62 7.42 2.15
N GLN A 316 -8.55 6.96 2.80
CA GLN A 316 -8.46 6.89 4.26
C GLN A 316 -8.51 8.28 4.90
N ARG A 317 -7.78 9.24 4.37
CA ARG A 317 -7.84 10.64 4.81
C ARG A 317 -9.27 11.18 4.82
N ARG A 318 -9.99 10.96 3.70
CA ARG A 318 -11.40 11.38 3.57
C ARG A 318 -12.34 10.66 4.52
N TRP A 319 -12.02 9.40 4.86
CA TRP A 319 -12.79 8.63 5.84
C TRP A 319 -12.61 9.14 7.26
N ILE A 320 -11.37 9.41 7.67
CA ILE A 320 -11.05 9.92 9.01
C ILE A 320 -11.67 11.31 9.24
N ALA A 321 -11.78 12.12 8.20
CA ALA A 321 -12.34 13.47 8.27
C ALA A 321 -13.88 13.53 8.38
N ARG A 322 -14.59 12.39 8.23
CA ARG A 322 -16.05 12.26 8.44
C ARG A 322 -16.38 12.07 9.91
#